data_3b2f1e05630419143736456602eea3dc
#
_entry.id   3b2f1e05630419143736456602eea3dc
#
_cell.length_a   1.000
_cell.length_b   1.000
_cell.length_c   1.000
_cell.angle_alpha   90.00
_cell.angle_beta   90.00
_cell.angle_gamma   90.00
#
_symmetry.space_group_name_H-M   'P 1'
#
loop_
_entity.id
_entity.type
_entity.pdbx_description
1 polymer ?
#
loop_
_entity_poly.entity_id
_entity_poly.type
_entity_poly.pdbx_seq_one_letter_code
_entity_poly.pdbx_strand_id
1 'polypeptide(L)'
;LSLVGSEMCIRDKAEAKEYTAEIIGHEHIIPTLGVWDSFDEIDFDSLPFQFVLKTTHDSGGVVICRDKSNFDLTAARRKLNKSLRHNFFLDHREYPYKNVKPRIIAEQYMEDEDGKGLKDYKFFCFNGEPRMMFIATNRPVDTRFDFFDMDFNHLPFAQGHPWADGPLSKPVNFEQMRELARKLAL
;
A
#
# COMPACT_ATOMS: atom_id res chain seq x y z
N LEU A 1 0.02 6.29 -1.52
CA LEU A 1 -0.02 7.75 -1.41
C LEU A 1 0.66 8.36 -2.63
N SER A 2 -0.10 8.99 -3.52
CA SER A 2 0.42 9.85 -4.57
C SER A 2 0.16 11.28 -4.12
N LEU A 3 1.15 11.89 -3.47
CA LEU A 3 1.13 13.32 -3.19
C LEU A 3 1.55 14.01 -4.49
N VAL A 4 0.62 14.68 -5.15
CA VAL A 4 0.86 15.46 -6.37
C VAL A 4 1.11 16.90 -5.97
N GLY A 5 2.37 17.21 -5.76
CA GLY A 5 2.90 18.56 -5.73
C GLY A 5 4.27 18.52 -6.39
N SER A 6 4.71 19.57 -7.05
CA SER A 6 5.92 19.59 -7.88
C SER A 6 7.23 19.28 -7.14
N GLU A 7 7.22 19.13 -5.83
CA GLU A 7 8.42 18.91 -5.01
C GLU A 7 8.41 17.65 -4.13
N MET A 8 7.29 16.89 -4.04
CA MET A 8 7.20 15.74 -3.15
C MET A 8 6.50 14.52 -3.79
N CYS A 9 7.04 14.00 -4.86
CA CYS A 9 6.67 12.68 -5.34
C CYS A 9 7.57 11.62 -4.69
N ILE A 10 7.32 11.30 -3.43
CA ILE A 10 7.98 10.18 -2.76
C ILE A 10 7.39 8.89 -3.32
N ARG A 11 8.21 8.12 -4.05
CA ARG A 11 7.80 6.84 -4.67
C ARG A 11 8.48 5.64 -4.04
N ASP A 12 9.60 5.82 -3.35
CA ASP A 12 10.17 4.77 -2.51
C ASP A 12 9.23 4.48 -1.33
N LYS A 13 8.82 3.22 -1.19
CA LYS A 13 7.86 2.84 -0.14
C LYS A 13 8.41 3.02 1.27
N ALA A 14 9.72 2.84 1.48
CA ALA A 14 10.33 3.02 2.78
C ALA A 14 10.37 4.51 3.16
N GLU A 15 10.82 5.36 2.24
CA GLU A 15 10.86 6.81 2.45
C GLU A 15 9.46 7.41 2.63
N ALA A 16 8.47 6.93 1.85
CA ALA A 16 7.08 7.36 1.98
C ALA A 16 6.49 7.02 3.35
N LYS A 17 6.89 5.89 3.95
CA LYS A 17 6.44 5.50 5.31
C LYS A 17 7.01 6.43 6.38
N GLU A 18 8.30 6.73 6.32
CA GLU A 18 8.94 7.64 7.27
C GLU A 18 8.33 9.04 7.17
N TYR A 19 8.24 9.58 5.96
CA TYR A 19 7.59 10.88 5.74
C TYR A 19 6.15 10.93 6.25
N THR A 20 5.37 9.87 5.99
CA THR A 20 3.99 9.78 6.47
C THR A 20 3.93 9.68 7.99
N ALA A 21 4.86 8.91 8.61
CA ALA A 21 4.95 8.77 10.06
C ALA A 21 5.25 10.10 10.77
N GLU A 22 6.09 10.95 10.18
CA GLU A 22 6.38 12.29 10.71
C GLU A 22 5.14 13.19 10.78
N ILE A 23 4.17 13.01 9.87
CA ILE A 23 2.96 13.82 9.79
C ILE A 23 1.84 13.27 10.67
N ILE A 24 1.61 11.96 10.63
CA ILE A 24 0.43 11.34 11.27
C ILE A 24 0.74 10.46 12.48
N GLY A 25 2.01 10.19 12.77
CA GLY A 25 2.47 9.34 13.86
C GLY A 25 2.81 7.91 13.40
N HIS A 26 3.83 7.33 14.02
CA HIS A 26 4.32 5.97 13.72
C HIS A 26 3.27 4.88 14.02
N GLU A 27 2.36 5.12 14.95
CA GLU A 27 1.27 4.22 15.33
C GLU A 27 0.26 3.98 14.19
N HIS A 28 0.26 4.84 13.18
CA HIS A 28 -0.59 4.73 11.98
C HIS A 28 0.11 4.10 10.79
N ILE A 29 1.37 3.67 10.97
CA ILE A 29 2.18 3.08 9.90
C ILE A 29 2.36 1.58 10.17
N ILE A 30 2.13 0.76 9.15
CA ILE A 30 2.45 -0.68 9.24
C ILE A 30 3.93 -0.83 9.62
N PRO A 31 4.29 -1.55 10.69
CA PRO A 31 5.66 -1.69 11.13
C PRO A 31 6.58 -2.23 10.02
N THR A 32 7.71 -1.55 9.83
CA THR A 32 8.78 -2.00 8.95
C THR A 32 9.69 -2.94 9.73
N LEU A 33 9.92 -4.14 9.21
CA LEU A 33 10.76 -5.17 9.82
C LEU A 33 12.21 -5.09 9.34
N GLY A 34 12.43 -4.47 8.19
CA GLY A 34 13.76 -4.23 7.62
C GLY A 34 13.72 -3.74 6.19
N VAL A 35 14.85 -3.17 5.73
CA VAL A 35 15.05 -2.71 4.35
C VAL A 35 16.44 -3.15 3.90
N TRP A 36 16.55 -3.75 2.71
CA TRP A 36 17.79 -4.31 2.16
C TRP A 36 17.96 -3.97 0.69
N ASP A 37 19.20 -3.87 0.24
CA ASP A 37 19.53 -3.63 -1.17
C ASP A 37 19.40 -4.89 -2.03
N SER A 38 19.53 -6.07 -1.41
CA SER A 38 19.41 -7.35 -2.10
C SER A 38 18.66 -8.40 -1.28
N PHE A 39 18.16 -9.44 -1.95
CA PHE A 39 17.48 -10.56 -1.29
C PHE A 39 18.42 -11.35 -0.37
N ASP A 40 19.71 -11.41 -0.69
CA ASP A 40 20.70 -12.21 0.05
C ASP A 40 21.10 -11.59 1.39
N GLU A 41 20.79 -10.30 1.59
CA GLU A 41 21.02 -9.59 2.86
C GLU A 41 19.92 -9.83 3.88
N ILE A 42 18.77 -10.42 3.47
CA ILE A 42 17.64 -10.64 4.37
C ILE A 42 17.98 -11.75 5.39
N ASP A 43 18.03 -11.36 6.66
CA ASP A 43 18.06 -12.33 7.76
C ASP A 43 16.64 -12.87 8.01
N PHE A 44 16.31 -13.97 7.34
CA PHE A 44 15.01 -14.60 7.50
C PHE A 44 14.77 -15.15 8.91
N ASP A 45 15.81 -15.47 9.67
CA ASP A 45 15.65 -16.00 11.03
C ASP A 45 15.11 -14.91 11.98
N SER A 46 15.48 -13.65 11.77
CA SER A 46 14.98 -12.51 12.53
C SER A 46 13.55 -12.10 12.20
N LEU A 47 13.02 -12.51 11.04
CA LEU A 47 11.65 -12.15 10.63
C LEU A 47 10.60 -12.97 11.43
N PRO A 48 9.42 -12.38 11.73
CA PRO A 48 8.34 -13.07 12.40
C PRO A 48 7.76 -14.21 11.54
N PHE A 49 6.85 -15.00 12.12
CA PHE A 49 6.22 -16.13 11.43
C PHE A 49 5.43 -15.71 10.17
N GLN A 50 4.85 -14.51 10.21
CA GLN A 50 4.11 -13.91 9.10
C GLN A 50 4.69 -12.53 8.75
N PHE A 51 4.93 -12.29 7.46
CA PHE A 51 5.47 -11.02 6.97
C PHE A 51 5.14 -10.79 5.50
N VAL A 52 5.37 -9.58 5.02
CA VAL A 52 5.24 -9.25 3.60
C VAL A 52 6.55 -8.65 3.11
N LEU A 53 7.10 -9.18 2.02
CA LEU A 53 8.23 -8.58 1.31
C LEU A 53 7.71 -7.81 0.10
N LYS A 54 8.24 -6.62 -0.11
CA LYS A 54 7.90 -5.76 -1.26
C LYS A 54 9.16 -5.13 -1.83
N THR A 55 9.19 -4.91 -3.14
CA THR A 55 10.17 -3.97 -3.72
C THR A 55 9.69 -2.54 -3.52
N THR A 56 10.62 -1.62 -3.20
CA THR A 56 10.27 -0.25 -2.81
C THR A 56 9.85 0.63 -3.99
N HIS A 57 10.36 0.32 -5.19
CA HIS A 57 10.32 1.17 -6.39
C HIS A 57 9.25 0.79 -7.43
N ASP A 58 8.47 -0.28 -7.22
CA ASP A 58 7.47 -0.74 -8.18
C ASP A 58 6.13 -1.13 -7.52
N SER A 59 5.15 -1.56 -8.30
CA SER A 59 3.84 -2.03 -7.81
C SER A 59 3.66 -3.54 -7.87
N GLY A 60 4.60 -4.32 -8.45
CA GLY A 60 4.43 -5.75 -8.73
C GLY A 60 5.22 -6.70 -7.85
N GLY A 61 6.29 -6.20 -7.22
CA GLY A 61 7.21 -7.00 -6.41
C GLY A 61 6.70 -7.24 -4.99
N VAL A 62 5.61 -8.01 -4.81
CA VAL A 62 5.03 -8.35 -3.50
C VAL A 62 5.04 -9.85 -3.29
N VAL A 63 5.56 -10.30 -2.14
CA VAL A 63 5.53 -11.69 -1.68
C VAL A 63 4.97 -11.72 -0.27
N ILE A 64 3.92 -12.51 -0.05
CA ILE A 64 3.26 -12.65 1.25
C ILE A 64 3.69 -13.98 1.86
N CYS A 65 4.25 -13.94 3.06
CA CYS A 65 4.54 -15.09 3.90
C CYS A 65 3.47 -15.19 4.99
N ARG A 66 2.59 -16.18 4.90
CA ARG A 66 1.60 -16.51 5.94
C ARG A 66 2.06 -17.63 6.87
N ASP A 67 3.05 -18.40 6.43
CA ASP A 67 3.63 -19.50 7.17
C ASP A 67 5.11 -19.62 6.80
N LYS A 68 5.98 -19.20 7.72
CA LYS A 68 7.43 -19.21 7.53
C LYS A 68 7.98 -20.63 7.36
N SER A 69 7.34 -21.65 7.97
CA SER A 69 7.77 -23.06 7.90
C SER A 69 7.62 -23.62 6.47
N ASN A 70 6.67 -23.12 5.71
CA ASN A 70 6.36 -23.53 4.34
C ASN A 70 6.70 -22.45 3.30
N PHE A 71 7.53 -21.47 3.67
CA PHE A 71 7.84 -20.35 2.79
C PHE A 71 8.82 -20.75 1.68
N ASP A 72 8.40 -20.60 0.42
CA ASP A 72 9.25 -20.88 -0.75
C ASP A 72 10.24 -19.73 -0.99
N LEU A 73 11.41 -19.82 -0.35
CA LEU A 73 12.51 -18.85 -0.50
C LEU A 73 12.98 -18.74 -1.97
N THR A 74 12.94 -19.83 -2.74
CA THR A 74 13.41 -19.84 -4.13
C THR A 74 12.46 -19.05 -5.02
N ALA A 75 11.16 -19.28 -4.88
CA ALA A 75 10.14 -18.54 -5.63
C ALA A 75 10.13 -17.05 -5.22
N ALA A 76 10.25 -16.74 -3.91
CA ALA A 76 10.34 -15.38 -3.39
C ALA A 76 11.55 -14.64 -3.97
N ARG A 77 12.75 -15.25 -3.90
CA ARG A 77 13.98 -14.71 -4.49
C ARG A 77 13.82 -14.43 -5.98
N ARG A 78 13.31 -15.38 -6.74
CA ARG A 78 13.11 -15.20 -8.17
C ARG A 78 12.18 -14.02 -8.48
N LYS A 79 11.06 -13.90 -7.75
CA LYS A 79 10.08 -12.84 -7.95
C LYS A 79 10.65 -11.47 -7.60
N LEU A 80 11.26 -11.32 -6.43
CA LEU A 80 11.83 -10.05 -5.98
C LEU A 80 13.04 -9.64 -6.81
N ASN A 81 13.94 -10.57 -7.15
CA ASN A 81 15.08 -10.24 -8.00
C ASN A 81 14.68 -9.86 -9.44
N LYS A 82 13.58 -10.44 -9.97
CA LYS A 82 13.01 -9.97 -11.24
C LYS A 82 12.51 -8.54 -11.12
N SER A 83 11.80 -8.21 -10.04
CA SER A 83 11.28 -6.87 -9.76
C SER A 83 12.41 -5.85 -9.55
N LEU A 84 13.46 -6.16 -8.76
CA LEU A 84 14.61 -5.29 -8.53
C LEU A 84 15.35 -4.86 -9.82
N ARG A 85 15.34 -5.73 -10.84
CA ARG A 85 15.96 -5.43 -12.15
C ARG A 85 15.07 -4.61 -13.07
N HIS A 86 13.80 -4.46 -12.71
CA HIS A 86 12.81 -3.79 -13.53
C HIS A 86 12.81 -2.30 -13.22
N ASN A 87 12.85 -1.46 -14.26
CA ASN A 87 12.72 -0.02 -14.09
C ASN A 87 11.30 0.42 -14.47
N PHE A 88 10.46 0.63 -13.47
CA PHE A 88 9.06 1.00 -13.63
C PHE A 88 8.85 2.25 -14.50
N PHE A 89 9.80 3.21 -14.45
CA PHE A 89 9.75 4.40 -15.29
C PHE A 89 9.82 4.08 -16.79
N LEU A 90 10.58 3.07 -17.19
CA LEU A 90 10.73 2.72 -18.61
C LEU A 90 9.42 2.23 -19.22
N ASP A 91 8.58 1.54 -18.44
CA ASP A 91 7.31 0.98 -18.90
C ASP A 91 6.15 1.99 -18.83
N HIS A 92 6.06 2.70 -17.71
CA HIS A 92 4.90 3.54 -17.42
C HIS A 92 5.16 5.05 -17.63
N ARG A 93 6.43 5.44 -17.85
CA ARG A 93 6.85 6.84 -18.01
C ARG A 93 6.45 7.76 -16.86
N GLU A 94 6.20 7.21 -15.69
CA GLU A 94 5.94 7.98 -14.48
C GLU A 94 7.26 8.52 -13.91
N TYR A 95 7.52 9.80 -14.16
CA TYR A 95 8.78 10.48 -13.84
C TYR A 95 9.26 10.28 -12.39
N PRO A 96 8.38 10.28 -11.36
CA PRO A 96 8.81 10.10 -9.98
C PRO A 96 9.52 8.77 -9.69
N TYR A 97 9.31 7.73 -10.49
CA TYR A 97 9.99 6.44 -10.34
C TYR A 97 11.40 6.39 -10.96
N LYS A 98 11.77 7.41 -11.75
CA LYS A 98 12.99 7.39 -12.56
C LYS A 98 14.27 7.16 -11.75
N ASN A 99 14.36 7.77 -10.57
CA ASN A 99 15.57 7.78 -9.75
C ASN A 99 15.41 7.03 -8.43
N VAL A 100 14.32 6.26 -8.26
CA VAL A 100 14.12 5.46 -7.03
C VAL A 100 15.10 4.30 -7.02
N LYS A 101 15.93 4.21 -5.98
CA LYS A 101 16.85 3.09 -5.77
C LYS A 101 16.04 1.82 -5.48
N PRO A 102 16.17 0.75 -6.28
CA PRO A 102 15.50 -0.51 -5.99
C PRO A 102 15.98 -1.11 -4.67
N ARG A 103 15.07 -1.37 -3.73
CA ARG A 103 15.33 -2.04 -2.45
C ARG A 103 14.21 -3.01 -2.13
N ILE A 104 14.40 -3.89 -1.17
CA ILE A 104 13.38 -4.76 -0.60
C ILE A 104 13.04 -4.23 0.78
N ILE A 105 11.75 -4.08 1.07
CA ILE A 105 11.22 -3.78 2.40
C ILE A 105 10.44 -4.98 2.92
N ALA A 106 10.65 -5.35 4.19
CA ALA A 106 9.78 -6.27 4.91
C ALA A 106 8.84 -5.49 5.82
N GLU A 107 7.57 -5.87 5.80
CA GLU A 107 6.52 -5.28 6.63
C GLU A 107 5.80 -6.35 7.42
N GLN A 108 5.24 -5.95 8.57
CA GLN A 108 4.35 -6.81 9.33
C GLN A 108 3.17 -7.24 8.44
N TYR A 109 2.83 -8.54 8.51
CA TYR A 109 1.62 -9.05 7.86
C TYR A 109 0.38 -8.49 8.55
N MET A 110 -0.55 -8.03 7.74
CA MET A 110 -1.84 -7.49 8.19
C MET A 110 -2.97 -8.26 7.51
N GLU A 111 -4.07 -8.44 8.22
CA GLU A 111 -5.29 -9.08 7.73
C GLU A 111 -6.50 -8.40 8.34
N ASP A 112 -7.59 -8.24 7.58
CA ASP A 112 -8.86 -7.76 8.10
C ASP A 112 -9.52 -8.84 8.98
N GLU A 113 -10.35 -8.43 9.93
CA GLU A 113 -11.03 -9.31 10.88
C GLU A 113 -11.93 -10.37 10.18
N ASP A 114 -12.41 -10.06 8.98
CA ASP A 114 -13.26 -10.97 8.18
C ASP A 114 -12.44 -12.01 7.37
N GLY A 115 -11.11 -11.97 7.42
CA GLY A 115 -10.21 -12.89 6.71
C GLY A 115 -10.28 -12.83 5.18
N LYS A 116 -11.01 -11.86 4.61
CA LYS A 116 -11.18 -11.71 3.15
C LYS A 116 -10.08 -10.89 2.47
N GLY A 117 -9.03 -10.56 3.21
CA GLY A 117 -7.95 -9.70 2.75
C GLY A 117 -8.18 -8.23 3.11
N LEU A 118 -7.13 -7.43 2.95
CA LEU A 118 -7.18 -6.02 3.30
C LEU A 118 -8.06 -5.23 2.33
N LYS A 119 -8.90 -4.36 2.88
CA LYS A 119 -9.58 -3.32 2.13
C LYS A 119 -8.66 -2.10 2.00
N ASP A 120 -8.56 -1.53 0.82
CA ASP A 120 -7.85 -0.26 0.61
C ASP A 120 -8.84 0.90 0.65
N TYR A 121 -8.63 1.84 1.55
CA TYR A 121 -9.39 3.09 1.65
C TYR A 121 -8.58 4.22 1.01
N LYS A 122 -9.08 4.83 -0.05
CA LYS A 122 -8.39 5.87 -0.81
C LYS A 122 -9.17 7.17 -0.81
N PHE A 123 -8.63 8.19 -0.15
CA PHE A 123 -9.24 9.50 -0.03
C PHE A 123 -8.80 10.42 -1.17
N PHE A 124 -9.75 11.14 -1.75
CA PHE A 124 -9.50 12.24 -2.65
C PHE A 124 -9.61 13.55 -1.87
N CYS A 125 -8.48 14.24 -1.74
CA CYS A 125 -8.38 15.50 -1.03
C CYS A 125 -8.21 16.65 -2.03
N PHE A 126 -8.93 17.73 -1.80
CA PHE A 126 -8.87 18.95 -2.60
C PHE A 126 -8.72 20.14 -1.66
N ASN A 127 -7.71 20.98 -1.87
CA ASN A 127 -7.40 22.13 -1.03
C ASN A 127 -7.28 21.76 0.47
N GLY A 128 -6.56 20.68 0.77
CA GLY A 128 -6.37 20.20 2.14
C GLY A 128 -7.55 19.45 2.76
N GLU A 129 -8.68 19.29 2.05
CA GLU A 129 -9.89 18.67 2.58
C GLU A 129 -10.24 17.38 1.85
N PRO A 130 -10.48 16.25 2.56
CA PRO A 130 -11.04 15.05 1.97
C PRO A 130 -12.49 15.30 1.54
N ARG A 131 -12.81 15.02 0.28
CA ARG A 131 -14.12 15.28 -0.32
C ARG A 131 -14.86 14.01 -0.71
N MET A 132 -14.14 12.98 -1.06
CA MET A 132 -14.70 11.67 -1.39
C MET A 132 -13.64 10.60 -1.17
N MET A 133 -14.06 9.36 -1.11
CA MET A 133 -13.17 8.20 -1.03
C MET A 133 -13.70 7.05 -1.86
N PHE A 134 -12.84 6.08 -2.15
CA PHE A 134 -13.31 4.77 -2.54
C PHE A 134 -12.68 3.66 -1.70
N ILE A 135 -13.41 2.57 -1.59
CA ILE A 135 -12.96 1.33 -0.96
C ILE A 135 -12.70 0.31 -2.05
N ALA A 136 -11.45 -0.19 -2.11
CA ALA A 136 -11.12 -1.31 -2.98
C ALA A 136 -11.17 -2.62 -2.18
N THR A 137 -11.99 -3.56 -2.65
CA THR A 137 -12.17 -4.88 -2.05
C THR A 137 -11.78 -6.01 -3.00
N ASN A 138 -11.68 -7.25 -2.52
CA ASN A 138 -11.43 -8.48 -3.27
C ASN A 138 -10.15 -8.47 -4.13
N ARG A 139 -9.15 -7.68 -3.75
CA ARG A 139 -7.88 -7.60 -4.47
C ARG A 139 -7.00 -8.84 -4.25
N PRO A 140 -6.23 -9.29 -5.26
CA PRO A 140 -6.16 -8.73 -6.63
C PRO A 140 -7.08 -9.43 -7.65
N VAL A 141 -7.85 -10.45 -7.25
CA VAL A 141 -8.48 -11.41 -8.18
C VAL A 141 -9.77 -10.87 -8.79
N ASP A 142 -10.66 -10.29 -7.96
CA ASP A 142 -11.96 -9.76 -8.38
C ASP A 142 -12.15 -8.37 -7.76
N THR A 143 -11.27 -7.44 -8.14
CA THR A 143 -11.23 -6.11 -7.56
C THR A 143 -12.55 -5.36 -7.78
N ARG A 144 -13.09 -4.78 -6.69
CA ARG A 144 -14.32 -3.98 -6.66
C ARG A 144 -14.01 -2.59 -6.12
N PHE A 145 -14.66 -1.57 -6.66
CA PHE A 145 -14.51 -0.18 -6.23
C PHE A 145 -15.86 0.42 -5.89
N ASP A 146 -16.02 0.86 -4.65
CA ASP A 146 -17.21 1.54 -4.16
C ASP A 146 -16.85 2.94 -3.68
N PHE A 147 -17.49 3.95 -4.25
CA PHE A 147 -17.21 5.35 -3.97
C PHE A 147 -18.19 5.91 -2.93
N PHE A 148 -17.67 6.74 -2.03
CA PHE A 148 -18.44 7.33 -0.93
C PHE A 148 -18.10 8.82 -0.79
N ASP A 149 -19.09 9.60 -0.37
CA ASP A 149 -18.86 10.95 0.14
C ASP A 149 -18.34 10.92 1.59
N MET A 150 -18.13 12.09 2.19
CA MET A 150 -17.61 12.18 3.55
C MET A 150 -18.66 11.95 4.65
N ASP A 151 -19.92 11.74 4.28
CA ASP A 151 -21.00 11.28 5.18
C ASP A 151 -21.21 9.76 5.08
N PHE A 152 -20.38 9.11 4.25
CA PHE A 152 -20.42 7.68 3.92
C PHE A 152 -21.66 7.28 3.11
N ASN A 153 -22.23 8.21 2.32
CA ASN A 153 -23.24 7.86 1.33
C ASN A 153 -22.57 7.28 0.09
N HIS A 154 -23.07 6.14 -0.40
CA HIS A 154 -22.57 5.51 -1.61
C HIS A 154 -22.86 6.40 -2.84
N LEU A 155 -21.86 6.68 -3.64
CA LEU A 155 -21.98 7.53 -4.82
C LEU A 155 -22.35 6.69 -6.05
N PRO A 156 -23.33 7.14 -6.88
CA PRO A 156 -23.91 6.35 -7.96
C PRO A 156 -23.05 6.35 -9.24
N PHE A 157 -21.74 6.14 -9.12
CA PHE A 157 -20.86 5.98 -10.27
C PHE A 157 -19.82 4.90 -10.02
N ALA A 158 -19.30 4.30 -11.10
CA ALA A 158 -18.23 3.32 -11.07
C ALA A 158 -17.05 3.81 -11.94
N GLN A 159 -15.83 3.44 -11.55
CA GLN A 159 -14.61 3.74 -12.29
C GLN A 159 -13.69 2.52 -12.30
N GLY A 160 -13.43 1.99 -13.49
CA GLY A 160 -12.44 0.94 -13.72
C GLY A 160 -12.84 -0.46 -13.25
N HIS A 161 -13.59 -0.56 -12.14
CA HIS A 161 -14.05 -1.82 -11.57
C HIS A 161 -15.54 -1.76 -11.17
N PRO A 162 -16.26 -2.89 -11.18
CA PRO A 162 -17.65 -2.94 -10.71
C PRO A 162 -17.74 -2.70 -9.21
N TRP A 163 -18.94 -2.47 -8.72
CA TRP A 163 -19.24 -2.37 -7.28
C TRP A 163 -19.16 -3.73 -6.59
N ALA A 164 -19.00 -3.72 -5.27
CA ALA A 164 -19.12 -4.92 -4.44
C ALA A 164 -20.52 -5.56 -4.56
N ASP A 165 -20.60 -6.86 -4.29
CA ASP A 165 -21.87 -7.61 -4.38
C ASP A 165 -22.88 -7.27 -3.27
N GLY A 166 -22.51 -6.43 -2.32
CA GLY A 166 -23.35 -6.00 -1.21
C GLY A 166 -22.87 -4.70 -0.56
N PRO A 167 -23.65 -4.12 0.34
CA PRO A 167 -23.32 -2.86 0.97
C PRO A 167 -22.06 -2.99 1.84
N LEU A 168 -21.21 -1.98 1.76
CA LEU A 168 -20.03 -1.85 2.63
C LEU A 168 -20.38 -1.05 3.88
N SER A 169 -19.92 -1.53 5.03
CA SER A 169 -20.14 -0.86 6.32
C SER A 169 -19.15 0.29 6.50
N LYS A 170 -19.63 1.38 7.11
CA LYS A 170 -18.77 2.50 7.54
C LYS A 170 -17.76 1.98 8.57
N PRO A 171 -16.46 2.21 8.37
CA PRO A 171 -15.45 1.84 9.35
C PRO A 171 -15.68 2.53 10.70
N VAL A 172 -15.44 1.84 11.81
CA VAL A 172 -15.60 2.39 13.16
C VAL A 172 -14.73 3.63 13.36
N ASN A 173 -13.52 3.63 12.77
CA ASN A 173 -12.54 4.70 12.87
C ASN A 173 -12.59 5.68 11.68
N PHE A 174 -13.71 5.77 10.95
CA PHE A 174 -13.83 6.60 9.75
C PHE A 174 -13.49 8.08 9.98
N GLU A 175 -13.93 8.66 11.09
CA GLU A 175 -13.63 10.06 11.42
C GLU A 175 -12.13 10.28 11.68
N GLN A 176 -11.47 9.32 12.33
CA GLN A 176 -10.02 9.35 12.50
C GLN A 176 -9.30 9.24 11.13
N MET A 177 -9.77 8.36 10.24
CA MET A 177 -9.22 8.23 8.89
C MET A 177 -9.34 9.55 8.10
N ARG A 178 -10.48 10.26 8.20
CA ARG A 178 -10.69 11.57 7.60
C ARG A 178 -9.71 12.61 8.12
N GLU A 179 -9.50 12.63 9.45
CA GLU A 179 -8.55 13.56 10.07
C GLU A 179 -7.11 13.30 9.63
N LEU A 180 -6.70 12.03 9.57
CA LEU A 180 -5.38 11.65 9.06
C LEU A 180 -5.22 12.02 7.57
N ALA A 181 -6.26 11.82 6.76
CA ALA A 181 -6.27 12.21 5.36
C ALA A 181 -6.12 13.74 5.19
N ARG A 182 -6.76 14.53 6.07
CA ARG A 182 -6.63 15.99 6.08
C ARG A 182 -5.19 16.41 6.42
N LYS A 183 -4.58 15.83 7.45
CA LYS A 183 -3.19 16.12 7.83
C LYS A 183 -2.21 15.83 6.70
N LEU A 184 -2.44 14.75 5.93
CA LEU A 184 -1.58 14.36 4.80
C LEU A 184 -1.84 15.18 3.53
N ALA A 185 -2.91 15.97 3.48
CA ALA A 185 -3.29 16.76 2.31
C ALA A 185 -2.86 18.24 2.40
N LEU A 186 -2.34 18.68 3.55
CA LEU A 186 -1.78 20.02 3.78
C LEU A 186 -0.33 20.08 3.26
#